data_5ac133d0f81f6ed73bd274df7d1ecbf4
#
_entry.id   5ac133d0f81f6ed73bd274df7d1ecbf4
#
_cell.length_a   1.000
_cell.length_b   1.000
_cell.length_c   1.000
_cell.angle_alpha   90.00
_cell.angle_beta   90.00
_cell.angle_gamma   90.00
#
_symmetry.space_group_name_H-M   'P 1'
#
loop_
_entity.id
_entity.type
_entity.pdbx_description
1 polymer ?
#
loop_
_entity_poly.entity_id
_entity_poly.type
_entity_poly.pdbx_seq_one_letter_code
_entity_poly.pdbx_strand_id
1 'polypeptide(L)'
;MPKSTSYAILEAIQGEMRRDKHLTLFYEYQRPAAGWSNRGINLEGEFGRTRVRFCAIDEEWIVGGALGMSMIGVPAIAHIPSMATFIPYELMFNHAGKLRHMTGGQAAFPMVLWADMARRWAFQAGQHADAGLESSYARLAGLKVVIPSNPYDAKGLMISAIRDVDPVVFCDYPVPASGPEVPDEPYMVPIGEPAVRTEGKDITIVGYAPQTAEIARAVEELKNDGISAEFIDPRTLAPLEGVMPTIIESVKKTGRLLTSDEGSYTFCNCAEIIARVAEAVPGAKFKRLAFPDAPAPGAPEML
;
A
#
# COMPACT_ATOMS: atom_id res chain seq x y z
N MET A 1 -21.85 11.23 4.69
CA MET A 1 -21.13 11.04 3.41
C MET A 1 -20.10 9.96 3.62
N PRO A 2 -19.85 9.09 2.66
CA PRO A 2 -18.82 8.07 2.81
C PRO A 2 -17.44 8.73 3.05
N LYS A 3 -16.66 8.15 3.97
CA LYS A 3 -15.31 8.63 4.27
C LYS A 3 -14.40 8.39 3.06
N SER A 4 -13.56 9.37 2.71
CA SER A 4 -12.50 9.17 1.70
C SER A 4 -11.34 8.38 2.30
N THR A 5 -10.53 7.73 1.44
CA THR A 5 -9.31 7.01 1.86
C THR A 5 -8.40 7.89 2.70
N SER A 6 -8.10 9.08 2.24
CA SER A 6 -7.24 10.01 2.98
C SER A 6 -7.83 10.46 4.33
N TYR A 7 -9.18 10.61 4.43
CA TYR A 7 -9.83 10.87 5.72
C TYR A 7 -9.66 9.68 6.66
N ALA A 8 -9.89 8.46 6.16
CA ALA A 8 -9.78 7.22 6.92
C ALA A 8 -8.35 6.99 7.46
N ILE A 9 -7.33 7.29 6.65
CA ILE A 9 -5.92 7.25 7.06
C ILE A 9 -5.64 8.27 8.18
N LEU A 10 -6.07 9.53 8.00
CA LEU A 10 -5.85 10.57 9.01
C LEU A 10 -6.59 10.27 10.32
N GLU A 11 -7.80 9.70 10.23
CA GLU A 11 -8.56 9.26 11.40
C GLU A 11 -7.84 8.13 12.15
N ALA A 12 -7.25 7.17 11.42
CA ALA A 12 -6.41 6.12 11.99
C ALA A 12 -5.21 6.72 12.73
N ILE A 13 -4.44 7.60 12.07
CA ILE A 13 -3.27 8.26 12.65
C ILE A 13 -3.67 9.07 13.89
N GLN A 14 -4.75 9.85 13.82
CA GLN A 14 -5.26 10.63 14.94
C GLN A 14 -5.58 9.75 16.14
N GLY A 15 -6.31 8.65 15.91
CA GLY A 15 -6.64 7.68 16.96
C GLY A 15 -5.41 7.05 17.58
N GLU A 16 -4.43 6.64 16.77
CA GLU A 16 -3.19 6.05 17.27
C GLU A 16 -2.30 7.07 17.99
N MET A 17 -2.26 8.33 17.56
CA MET A 17 -1.56 9.40 18.27
C MET A 17 -2.21 9.73 19.63
N ARG A 18 -3.52 9.57 19.77
CA ARG A 18 -4.21 9.67 21.06
C ARG A 18 -3.87 8.50 21.97
N ARG A 19 -3.78 7.30 21.41
CA ARG A 19 -3.45 6.05 22.13
C ARG A 19 -2.00 6.03 22.59
N ASP A 20 -1.06 6.41 21.70
CA ASP A 20 0.37 6.43 21.98
C ASP A 20 0.92 7.86 21.91
N LYS A 21 1.29 8.41 23.08
CA LYS A 21 1.82 9.78 23.20
C LYS A 21 3.19 9.97 22.56
N HIS A 22 3.89 8.89 22.19
CA HIS A 22 5.22 8.95 21.58
C HIS A 22 5.18 8.87 20.06
N LEU A 23 4.08 8.38 19.45
CA LEU A 23 3.93 8.32 18.00
C LEU A 23 4.15 9.69 17.37
N THR A 24 5.09 9.76 16.43
CA THR A 24 5.50 10.99 15.75
C THR A 24 5.28 10.86 14.24
N LEU A 25 4.78 11.92 13.62
CA LEU A 25 4.62 12.04 12.17
C LEU A 25 5.59 13.07 11.62
N PHE A 26 6.42 12.66 10.65
CA PHE A 26 7.25 13.52 9.82
C PHE A 26 6.59 13.64 8.45
N TYR A 27 6.48 14.86 7.92
CA TYR A 27 5.87 15.09 6.62
C TYR A 27 6.44 16.33 5.95
N GLU A 28 6.36 16.36 4.62
CA GLU A 28 6.81 17.47 3.81
C GLU A 28 5.70 18.10 2.98
N TYR A 29 5.98 19.31 2.46
CA TYR A 29 5.35 20.04 1.36
C TYR A 29 3.83 20.17 1.36
N GLN A 30 3.10 19.11 1.54
CA GLN A 30 1.65 19.21 1.56
C GLN A 30 1.22 19.84 2.88
N ARG A 31 1.12 21.16 2.85
CA ARG A 31 0.59 21.89 3.99
C ARG A 31 -0.66 21.18 4.48
N PRO A 32 -0.65 20.62 5.67
CA PRO A 32 -1.86 20.08 6.30
C PRO A 32 -2.95 21.14 6.33
N ALA A 33 -2.53 22.42 6.42
CA ALA A 33 -3.40 23.56 6.38
C ALA A 33 -4.25 23.67 5.10
N ALA A 34 -3.79 23.26 3.93
CA ALA A 34 -4.58 23.40 2.70
C ALA A 34 -5.33 22.11 2.29
N GLY A 35 -4.78 20.93 2.60
CA GLY A 35 -5.36 19.64 2.19
C GLY A 35 -5.99 18.84 3.34
N TRP A 36 -5.27 18.69 4.44
CA TRP A 36 -5.73 17.89 5.58
C TRP A 36 -6.72 18.63 6.48
N SER A 37 -6.56 19.98 6.66
CA SER A 37 -7.53 20.79 7.39
C SER A 37 -8.90 20.84 6.70
N ASN A 38 -8.95 20.80 5.38
CA ASN A 38 -10.21 20.75 4.63
C ASN A 38 -10.98 19.43 4.80
N ARG A 39 -10.34 18.42 5.42
CA ARG A 39 -10.96 17.11 5.75
C ARG A 39 -11.43 17.02 7.20
N GLY A 40 -11.37 18.10 7.96
CA GLY A 40 -11.83 18.15 9.35
C GLY A 40 -10.87 17.57 10.39
N ILE A 41 -9.68 17.08 10.00
CA ILE A 41 -8.66 16.56 10.92
C ILE A 41 -7.42 17.44 10.83
N ASN A 42 -7.06 18.05 11.96
CA ASN A 42 -5.86 18.89 12.10
C ASN A 42 -4.92 18.28 13.13
N LEU A 43 -4.04 17.37 12.67
CA LEU A 43 -3.10 16.67 13.55
C LEU A 43 -2.12 17.63 14.23
N GLU A 44 -1.57 18.63 13.51
CA GLU A 44 -0.64 19.60 14.09
C GLU A 44 -1.33 20.43 15.19
N GLY A 45 -2.57 20.86 14.95
CA GLY A 45 -3.35 21.63 15.92
C GLY A 45 -3.67 20.84 17.19
N GLU A 46 -3.89 19.52 17.09
CA GLU A 46 -4.20 18.67 18.23
C GLU A 46 -2.95 18.20 18.99
N PHE A 47 -1.90 17.78 18.28
CA PHE A 47 -0.73 17.11 18.90
C PHE A 47 0.52 17.99 18.98
N GLY A 48 0.49 19.15 18.34
CA GLY A 48 1.61 20.11 18.35
C GLY A 48 2.79 19.71 17.45
N ARG A 49 3.68 20.67 17.20
CA ARG A 49 4.83 20.54 16.28
C ARG A 49 5.93 19.59 16.74
N THR A 50 5.94 19.21 18.00
CA THR A 50 6.89 18.22 18.52
C THR A 50 6.56 16.80 18.05
N ARG A 51 5.29 16.53 17.81
CA ARG A 51 4.80 15.21 17.36
C ARG A 51 4.38 15.19 15.90
N VAL A 52 3.95 16.32 15.34
CA VAL A 52 3.57 16.47 13.94
C VAL A 52 4.55 17.45 13.31
N ARG A 53 5.60 16.90 12.70
CA ARG A 53 6.79 17.65 12.28
C ARG A 53 6.73 17.94 10.79
N PHE A 54 6.44 19.20 10.47
CA PHE A 54 6.64 19.70 9.11
C PHE A 54 8.13 19.85 8.83
N CYS A 55 8.57 19.27 7.73
CA CYS A 55 9.96 19.26 7.30
C CYS A 55 10.13 20.04 5.99
N ALA A 56 11.34 20.49 5.72
CA ALA A 56 11.69 20.93 4.37
C ALA A 56 11.56 19.73 3.40
N ILE A 57 11.53 20.00 2.10
CA ILE A 57 11.56 18.95 1.08
C ILE A 57 12.94 18.29 1.13
N ASP A 58 13.02 17.19 1.84
CA ASP A 58 14.20 16.37 2.04
C ASP A 58 13.75 15.00 2.56
N GLU A 59 13.51 14.09 1.65
CA GLU A 59 12.91 12.79 1.94
C GLU A 59 13.89 11.88 2.71
N GLU A 60 15.19 12.05 2.51
CA GLU A 60 16.21 11.34 3.30
C GLU A 60 16.15 11.76 4.77
N TRP A 61 16.01 13.06 5.03
CA TRP A 61 15.87 13.57 6.39
C TRP A 61 14.57 13.10 7.05
N ILE A 62 13.45 13.12 6.30
CA ILE A 62 12.13 12.70 6.80
C ILE A 62 12.14 11.21 7.17
N VAL A 63 12.62 10.37 6.26
CA VAL A 63 12.69 8.92 6.49
C VAL A 63 13.78 8.58 7.49
N GLY A 64 14.95 9.23 7.42
CA GLY A 64 16.03 9.07 8.39
C GLY A 64 15.63 9.48 9.79
N GLY A 65 14.85 10.55 9.94
CA GLY A 65 14.29 10.98 11.22
C GLY A 65 13.34 9.95 11.82
N ALA A 66 12.41 9.42 11.02
CA ALA A 66 11.48 8.37 11.45
C ALA A 66 12.22 7.07 11.77
N LEU A 67 13.21 6.69 10.96
CA LEU A 67 14.06 5.54 11.21
C LEU A 67 14.84 5.69 12.52
N GLY A 68 15.45 6.85 12.75
CA GLY A 68 16.16 7.14 14.00
C GLY A 68 15.27 7.04 15.25
N MET A 69 14.02 7.51 15.15
CA MET A 69 13.02 7.32 16.22
C MET A 69 12.73 5.84 16.46
N SER A 70 12.52 5.08 15.39
CA SER A 70 12.25 3.64 15.49
C SER A 70 13.40 2.85 16.09
N MET A 71 14.65 3.26 15.84
CA MET A 71 15.87 2.63 16.40
C MET A 71 15.96 2.75 17.92
N ILE A 72 15.29 3.75 18.50
CA ILE A 72 15.17 3.87 19.97
C ILE A 72 13.83 3.35 20.50
N GLY A 73 13.09 2.58 19.68
CA GLY A 73 11.82 1.96 20.05
C GLY A 73 10.62 2.91 20.06
N VAL A 74 10.73 4.09 19.45
CA VAL A 74 9.65 5.07 19.34
C VAL A 74 8.98 4.94 17.99
N PRO A 75 7.66 4.64 17.92
CA PRO A 75 6.96 4.50 16.65
C PRO A 75 6.92 5.84 15.90
N ALA A 76 7.17 5.77 14.60
CA ALA A 76 7.21 6.95 13.75
C ALA A 76 6.61 6.69 12.37
N ILE A 77 5.99 7.73 11.81
CA ILE A 77 5.47 7.74 10.44
C ILE A 77 6.28 8.76 9.64
N ALA A 78 6.83 8.35 8.51
CA ALA A 78 7.39 9.21 7.49
C ALA A 78 6.40 9.31 6.33
N HIS A 79 5.86 10.49 6.06
CA HIS A 79 4.97 10.72 4.91
C HIS A 79 5.73 11.46 3.82
N ILE A 80 5.81 10.86 2.65
CA ILE A 80 6.46 11.42 1.46
C ILE A 80 5.59 11.18 0.21
N PRO A 81 5.67 12.05 -0.81
CA PRO A 81 5.01 11.81 -2.09
C PRO A 81 5.66 10.64 -2.84
N SER A 82 4.88 9.90 -3.62
CA SER A 82 5.35 8.73 -4.37
C SER A 82 6.55 9.00 -5.27
N MET A 83 6.54 10.16 -5.92
CA MET A 83 7.60 10.58 -6.83
C MET A 83 8.98 10.67 -6.18
N ALA A 84 9.03 10.73 -4.86
CA ALA A 84 10.25 10.87 -4.08
C ALA A 84 10.62 9.59 -3.31
N THR A 85 9.88 8.50 -3.47
CA THR A 85 10.12 7.27 -2.69
C THR A 85 11.47 6.63 -2.97
N PHE A 86 12.06 6.84 -4.14
CA PHE A 86 13.40 6.32 -4.44
C PHE A 86 14.54 7.10 -3.78
N ILE A 87 14.31 8.34 -3.36
CA ILE A 87 15.35 9.14 -2.70
C ILE A 87 15.80 8.44 -1.39
N PRO A 88 14.92 8.11 -0.43
CA PRO A 88 15.31 7.42 0.79
C PRO A 88 15.40 5.88 0.63
N TYR A 89 15.49 5.36 -0.59
CA TYR A 89 15.51 3.92 -0.84
C TYR A 89 16.67 3.22 -0.13
N GLU A 90 17.81 3.87 -0.04
CA GLU A 90 18.98 3.36 0.67
C GLU A 90 18.68 3.13 2.16
N LEU A 91 18.05 4.11 2.82
CA LEU A 91 17.65 4.02 4.23
C LEU A 91 16.67 2.86 4.46
N MET A 92 15.75 2.66 3.55
CA MET A 92 14.78 1.55 3.63
C MET A 92 15.46 0.21 3.33
N PHE A 93 16.32 0.15 2.32
CA PHE A 93 16.99 -1.08 1.87
C PHE A 93 18.08 -1.54 2.83
N ASN A 94 19.03 -0.64 3.17
CA ASN A 94 20.20 -1.03 3.97
C ASN A 94 19.95 -0.96 5.48
N HIS A 95 19.02 -0.15 5.92
CA HIS A 95 18.76 0.02 7.35
C HIS A 95 17.40 -0.58 7.76
N ALA A 96 16.28 0.03 7.42
CA ALA A 96 14.96 -0.36 7.92
C ALA A 96 14.69 -1.87 7.72
N GLY A 97 14.88 -2.38 6.51
CA GLY A 97 14.62 -3.79 6.18
C GLY A 97 15.57 -4.80 6.82
N LYS A 98 16.76 -4.39 7.29
CA LYS A 98 17.79 -5.31 7.78
C LYS A 98 18.05 -5.24 9.28
N LEU A 99 17.78 -4.11 9.92
CA LEU A 99 18.16 -3.87 11.31
C LEU A 99 17.63 -4.93 12.27
N ARG A 100 16.37 -5.35 12.12
CA ARG A 100 15.80 -6.40 12.96
C ARG A 100 16.52 -7.73 12.79
N HIS A 101 16.83 -8.11 11.56
CA HIS A 101 17.62 -9.33 11.28
C HIS A 101 19.03 -9.23 11.84
N MET A 102 19.71 -8.10 11.66
CA MET A 102 21.06 -7.86 12.16
C MET A 102 21.15 -7.89 13.68
N THR A 103 20.08 -7.53 14.37
CA THR A 103 20.00 -7.62 15.84
C THR A 103 19.50 -8.99 16.34
N GLY A 104 19.38 -9.99 15.46
CA GLY A 104 18.87 -11.31 15.82
C GLY A 104 17.41 -11.30 16.28
N GLY A 105 16.60 -10.34 15.85
CA GLY A 105 15.21 -10.18 16.25
C GLY A 105 15.02 -9.56 17.64
N GLN A 106 16.10 -9.17 18.32
CA GLN A 106 16.04 -8.63 19.69
C GLN A 106 15.49 -7.19 19.76
N ALA A 107 15.64 -6.42 18.69
CA ALA A 107 15.15 -5.05 18.60
C ALA A 107 13.92 -4.97 17.68
N ALA A 108 12.97 -4.09 18.02
CA ALA A 108 11.85 -3.70 17.18
C ALA A 108 12.16 -2.35 16.52
N PHE A 109 11.69 -2.18 15.28
CA PHE A 109 11.88 -0.95 14.50
C PHE A 109 10.53 -0.46 13.96
N PRO A 110 9.61 -0.01 14.84
CA PRO A 110 8.26 0.39 14.47
C PRO A 110 8.29 1.67 13.64
N MET A 111 8.15 1.52 12.34
CA MET A 111 8.18 2.63 11.38
C MET A 111 7.17 2.40 10.26
N VAL A 112 6.45 3.45 9.87
CA VAL A 112 5.63 3.44 8.68
C VAL A 112 6.21 4.43 7.67
N LEU A 113 6.55 3.94 6.48
CA LEU A 113 6.75 4.79 5.31
C LEU A 113 5.40 4.93 4.61
N TRP A 114 4.72 6.05 4.81
CA TRP A 114 3.47 6.37 4.13
C TRP A 114 3.79 7.09 2.83
N ALA A 115 3.68 6.36 1.72
CA ALA A 115 3.92 6.87 0.37
C ALA A 115 2.57 7.22 -0.28
N ASP A 116 2.38 8.50 -0.61
CA ASP A 116 1.22 8.98 -1.38
C ASP A 116 1.42 8.60 -2.85
N MET A 117 0.90 7.44 -3.25
CA MET A 117 1.08 6.82 -4.58
C MET A 117 0.08 7.40 -5.58
N ALA A 118 0.38 8.54 -6.16
CA ALA A 118 -0.55 9.22 -7.05
C ALA A 118 -0.08 9.22 -8.51
N ARG A 119 -0.43 8.18 -9.27
CA ARG A 119 -0.18 8.17 -10.72
C ARG A 119 -0.73 9.41 -11.45
N ARG A 120 -1.87 9.95 -11.02
CA ARG A 120 -2.46 11.17 -11.60
C ARG A 120 -1.59 12.41 -11.47
N TRP A 121 -0.64 12.43 -10.53
CA TRP A 121 0.33 13.51 -10.37
C TRP A 121 1.61 13.29 -11.19
N ALA A 122 1.79 12.09 -11.74
CA ALA A 122 2.94 11.72 -12.54
C ALA A 122 3.13 12.68 -13.73
N PHE A 123 2.06 13.06 -14.40
CA PHE A 123 2.12 14.01 -15.52
C PHE A 123 2.60 15.42 -15.13
N GLN A 124 2.55 15.79 -13.84
CA GLN A 124 3.08 17.05 -13.33
C GLN A 124 4.50 16.94 -12.81
N ALA A 125 4.98 15.72 -12.58
CA ALA A 125 6.27 15.45 -11.94
C ALA A 125 7.41 15.13 -12.92
N GLY A 126 7.15 15.06 -14.21
CA GLY A 126 8.16 14.80 -15.24
C GLY A 126 8.88 13.47 -15.00
N GLN A 127 10.20 13.52 -14.78
CA GLN A 127 11.03 12.33 -14.54
C GLN A 127 10.71 11.55 -13.25
N HIS A 128 9.91 12.10 -12.35
CA HIS A 128 9.42 11.40 -11.16
C HIS A 128 8.16 10.56 -11.42
N ALA A 129 7.60 10.65 -12.64
CA ALA A 129 6.47 9.84 -13.03
C ALA A 129 6.90 8.38 -13.13
N ASP A 130 6.31 7.52 -12.32
CA ASP A 130 6.50 6.07 -12.41
C ASP A 130 5.25 5.35 -11.92
N ALA A 131 5.16 4.07 -12.27
CA ALA A 131 4.09 3.18 -11.86
C ALA A 131 4.70 1.89 -11.30
N GLY A 132 4.06 1.32 -10.26
CA GLY A 132 4.54 0.08 -9.67
C GLY A 132 5.77 0.24 -8.77
N LEU A 133 5.97 1.42 -8.17
CA LEU A 133 7.06 1.68 -7.22
C LEU A 133 7.04 0.73 -6.02
N GLU A 134 5.86 0.27 -5.61
CA GLU A 134 5.65 -0.72 -4.55
C GLU A 134 6.38 -2.03 -4.82
N SER A 135 6.56 -2.42 -6.08
CA SER A 135 7.31 -3.62 -6.48
C SER A 135 8.78 -3.55 -6.04
N SER A 136 9.36 -2.35 -6.08
CA SER A 136 10.73 -2.12 -5.65
C SER A 136 10.90 -2.32 -4.15
N TYR A 137 9.90 -1.99 -3.36
CA TYR A 137 9.90 -2.22 -1.91
C TYR A 137 9.49 -3.65 -1.54
N ALA A 138 8.53 -4.23 -2.24
CA ALA A 138 8.02 -5.58 -1.96
C ALA A 138 9.10 -6.67 -2.11
N ARG A 139 10.11 -6.46 -2.96
CA ARG A 139 11.26 -7.38 -3.09
C ARG A 139 12.28 -7.27 -1.96
N LEU A 140 12.18 -6.26 -1.09
CA LEU A 140 13.15 -6.05 -0.01
C LEU A 140 12.78 -6.91 1.20
N ALA A 141 13.59 -7.93 1.47
CA ALA A 141 13.40 -8.76 2.64
C ALA A 141 13.46 -7.92 3.94
N GLY A 142 12.53 -8.17 4.85
CA GLY A 142 12.44 -7.47 6.13
C GLY A 142 11.52 -6.24 6.11
N LEU A 143 11.01 -5.83 4.96
CA LEU A 143 9.95 -4.83 4.86
C LEU A 143 8.58 -5.51 4.66
N LYS A 144 7.54 -4.90 5.21
CA LYS A 144 6.15 -5.21 4.88
C LYS A 144 5.63 -4.14 3.93
N VAL A 145 4.86 -4.54 2.92
CA VAL A 145 4.27 -3.61 1.95
C VAL A 145 2.78 -3.85 1.89
N VAL A 146 2.00 -2.82 2.21
CA VAL A 146 0.54 -2.86 2.19
C VAL A 146 -0.03 -1.82 1.23
N ILE A 147 -1.15 -2.17 0.60
CA ILE A 147 -1.78 -1.36 -0.44
C ILE A 147 -3.30 -1.45 -0.32
N PRO A 148 -3.91 -0.52 0.42
CA PRO A 148 -5.36 -0.50 0.59
C PRO A 148 -6.08 -0.10 -0.71
N SER A 149 -7.23 -0.72 -0.97
CA SER A 149 -8.04 -0.48 -2.16
C SER A 149 -9.37 0.22 -1.88
N ASN A 150 -9.62 0.58 -0.63
CA ASN A 150 -10.81 1.31 -0.20
C ASN A 150 -10.59 1.96 1.18
N PRO A 151 -11.46 2.86 1.64
CA PRO A 151 -11.31 3.56 2.91
C PRO A 151 -11.32 2.65 4.15
N TYR A 152 -12.09 1.55 4.13
CA TYR A 152 -12.12 0.58 5.22
C TYR A 152 -10.75 -0.09 5.40
N ASP A 153 -10.19 -0.64 4.32
CA ASP A 153 -8.86 -1.24 4.35
C ASP A 153 -7.78 -0.22 4.72
N ALA A 154 -7.90 1.02 4.23
CA ALA A 154 -6.94 2.08 4.51
C ALA A 154 -6.86 2.42 6.00
N LYS A 155 -7.99 2.57 6.70
CA LYS A 155 -8.01 2.79 8.15
C LYS A 155 -7.44 1.59 8.90
N GLY A 156 -7.93 0.39 8.59
CA GLY A 156 -7.53 -0.82 9.31
C GLY A 156 -6.07 -1.21 9.10
N LEU A 157 -5.55 -1.09 7.87
CA LEU A 157 -4.15 -1.37 7.56
C LEU A 157 -3.21 -0.28 8.12
N MET A 158 -3.61 0.99 8.16
CA MET A 158 -2.79 2.04 8.77
C MET A 158 -2.64 1.80 10.27
N ILE A 159 -3.71 1.40 10.97
CA ILE A 159 -3.63 1.02 12.38
C ILE A 159 -2.72 -0.20 12.56
N SER A 160 -2.85 -1.21 11.70
CA SER A 160 -1.98 -2.40 11.73
C SER A 160 -0.51 -2.05 11.50
N ALA A 161 -0.24 -1.18 10.53
CA ALA A 161 1.12 -0.73 10.21
C ALA A 161 1.76 0.06 11.37
N ILE A 162 1.02 0.96 12.03
CA ILE A 162 1.52 1.73 13.17
C ILE A 162 1.83 0.82 14.37
N ARG A 163 1.04 -0.23 14.56
CA ARG A 163 1.20 -1.19 15.67
C ARG A 163 2.17 -2.32 15.38
N ASP A 164 2.70 -2.39 14.16
CA ASP A 164 3.67 -3.42 13.79
C ASP A 164 5.04 -3.12 14.43
N VAL A 165 5.78 -4.17 14.71
CA VAL A 165 7.15 -4.09 15.28
C VAL A 165 8.22 -3.99 14.18
N ASP A 166 7.84 -4.22 12.94
CA ASP A 166 8.70 -4.15 11.76
C ASP A 166 8.33 -2.95 10.88
N PRO A 167 9.24 -2.47 10.05
CA PRO A 167 8.97 -1.39 9.12
C PRO A 167 7.91 -1.77 8.07
N VAL A 168 6.92 -0.90 7.90
CA VAL A 168 5.84 -1.08 6.93
C VAL A 168 5.85 0.05 5.91
N VAL A 169 5.86 -0.31 4.63
CA VAL A 169 5.59 0.62 3.51
C VAL A 169 4.09 0.60 3.24
N PHE A 170 3.45 1.73 3.43
CA PHE A 170 2.03 1.92 3.22
C PHE A 170 1.81 2.71 1.92
N CYS A 171 1.34 2.03 0.89
CA CYS A 171 1.11 2.59 -0.44
C CYS A 171 -0.31 3.17 -0.52
N ASP A 172 -0.44 4.50 -0.47
CA ASP A 172 -1.72 5.22 -0.50
C ASP A 172 -2.06 5.66 -1.93
N TYR A 173 -2.85 4.86 -2.63
CA TYR A 173 -3.40 5.26 -3.93
C TYR A 173 -4.73 6.01 -3.78
N PRO A 174 -5.01 7.00 -4.66
CA PRO A 174 -6.32 7.62 -4.74
C PRO A 174 -7.33 6.62 -5.30
N VAL A 175 -8.09 6.00 -4.41
CA VAL A 175 -9.14 5.04 -4.76
C VAL A 175 -10.52 5.61 -4.47
N PRO A 176 -11.59 5.15 -5.17
CA PRO A 176 -12.95 5.57 -4.89
C PRO A 176 -13.35 5.31 -3.44
N ALA A 177 -14.21 6.16 -2.89
CA ALA A 177 -14.82 5.97 -1.58
C ALA A 177 -15.92 4.87 -1.65
N SER A 178 -15.50 3.66 -2.00
CA SER A 178 -16.32 2.46 -2.14
C SER A 178 -15.89 1.39 -1.15
N GLY A 179 -16.67 0.32 -1.02
CA GLY A 179 -16.35 -0.78 -0.10
C GLY A 179 -17.19 -0.74 1.19
N PRO A 180 -16.77 -1.48 2.22
CA PRO A 180 -17.47 -1.51 3.50
C PRO A 180 -17.52 -0.14 4.18
N GLU A 181 -18.56 0.07 5.00
CA GLU A 181 -18.63 1.25 5.86
C GLU A 181 -17.42 1.31 6.81
N VAL A 182 -16.88 2.51 6.98
CA VAL A 182 -15.73 2.74 7.86
C VAL A 182 -16.21 3.08 9.26
N PRO A 183 -16.10 2.17 10.26
CA PRO A 183 -16.48 2.43 11.63
C PRO A 183 -15.70 3.62 12.23
N ASP A 184 -16.31 4.35 13.15
CA ASP A 184 -15.61 5.38 13.92
C ASP A 184 -14.62 4.76 14.90
N GLU A 185 -14.98 3.60 15.47
CA GLU A 185 -14.11 2.84 16.37
C GLU A 185 -12.84 2.34 15.66
N PRO A 186 -11.72 2.22 16.39
CA PRO A 186 -10.50 1.65 15.84
C PRO A 186 -10.66 0.14 15.60
N TYR A 187 -10.21 -0.31 14.43
CA TYR A 187 -10.12 -1.73 14.07
C TYR A 187 -8.86 -1.98 13.26
N MET A 188 -8.41 -3.22 13.24
CA MET A 188 -7.25 -3.64 12.47
C MET A 188 -7.68 -4.51 11.29
N VAL A 189 -7.05 -4.29 10.14
CA VAL A 189 -7.01 -5.26 9.05
C VAL A 189 -5.64 -5.93 9.13
N PRO A 190 -5.56 -7.25 9.31
CA PRO A 190 -4.28 -7.92 9.46
C PRO A 190 -3.42 -7.81 8.20
N ILE A 191 -2.13 -7.53 8.37
CA ILE A 191 -1.16 -7.57 7.28
C ILE A 191 -0.96 -9.03 6.86
N GLY A 192 -1.04 -9.31 5.55
CA GLY A 192 -0.96 -10.66 5.01
C GLY A 192 -2.32 -11.35 4.82
N GLU A 193 -3.44 -10.70 5.18
CA GLU A 193 -4.77 -11.24 4.96
C GLU A 193 -5.39 -10.62 3.69
N PRO A 194 -5.63 -11.40 2.63
CA PRO A 194 -6.27 -10.92 1.41
C PRO A 194 -7.79 -10.75 1.60
N ALA A 195 -8.43 -10.02 0.70
CA ALA A 195 -9.88 -9.91 0.64
C ALA A 195 -10.43 -10.58 -0.62
N VAL A 196 -11.34 -11.54 -0.47
CA VAL A 196 -12.17 -12.03 -1.57
C VAL A 196 -13.28 -11.00 -1.78
N ARG A 197 -13.16 -10.21 -2.84
CA ARG A 197 -14.12 -9.14 -3.18
C ARG A 197 -15.37 -9.68 -3.87
N THR A 198 -15.20 -10.74 -4.65
CA THR A 198 -16.29 -11.43 -5.34
C THR A 198 -15.96 -12.92 -5.41
N GLU A 199 -16.92 -13.76 -5.06
CA GLU A 199 -16.82 -15.21 -5.21
C GLU A 199 -17.06 -15.63 -6.67
N GLY A 200 -16.30 -16.62 -7.15
CA GLY A 200 -16.43 -17.13 -8.52
C GLY A 200 -15.88 -18.53 -8.69
N LYS A 201 -16.07 -19.12 -9.89
CA LYS A 201 -15.67 -20.50 -10.18
C LYS A 201 -15.00 -20.74 -11.53
N ASP A 202 -15.01 -19.75 -12.43
CA ASP A 202 -14.55 -19.95 -13.81
C ASP A 202 -13.17 -19.36 -14.06
N ILE A 203 -12.81 -18.27 -13.33
CA ILE A 203 -11.52 -17.59 -13.40
C ILE A 203 -11.21 -16.88 -12.07
N THR A 204 -9.98 -16.94 -11.63
CA THR A 204 -9.45 -16.12 -10.53
C THR A 204 -8.83 -14.86 -11.11
N ILE A 205 -9.22 -13.71 -10.58
CA ILE A 205 -8.62 -12.40 -10.90
C ILE A 205 -7.96 -11.88 -9.62
N VAL A 206 -6.67 -11.54 -9.71
CA VAL A 206 -5.93 -10.90 -8.62
C VAL A 206 -5.47 -9.53 -9.07
N GLY A 207 -5.78 -8.52 -8.28
CA GLY A 207 -5.34 -7.16 -8.52
C GLY A 207 -5.59 -6.28 -7.29
N TYR A 208 -4.96 -5.14 -7.28
CA TYR A 208 -4.95 -4.20 -6.14
C TYR A 208 -5.06 -2.75 -6.61
N ALA A 209 -5.05 -1.82 -5.69
CA ALA A 209 -5.12 -0.39 -6.01
C ALA A 209 -4.01 0.04 -6.99
N PRO A 210 -4.32 0.95 -7.92
CA PRO A 210 -5.60 1.66 -8.07
C PRO A 210 -6.65 0.94 -8.93
N GLN A 211 -6.40 -0.28 -9.43
CA GLN A 211 -7.20 -0.95 -10.47
C GLN A 211 -8.44 -1.68 -9.94
N THR A 212 -8.62 -1.75 -8.63
CA THR A 212 -9.73 -2.52 -8.03
C THR A 212 -11.12 -2.12 -8.52
N ALA A 213 -11.35 -0.83 -8.77
CA ALA A 213 -12.62 -0.35 -9.32
C ALA A 213 -12.86 -0.84 -10.76
N GLU A 214 -11.81 -0.85 -11.58
CA GLU A 214 -11.86 -1.34 -12.96
C GLU A 214 -12.08 -2.84 -12.99
N ILE A 215 -11.38 -3.58 -12.11
CA ILE A 215 -11.54 -5.03 -11.97
C ILE A 215 -12.98 -5.35 -11.54
N ALA A 216 -13.53 -4.62 -10.56
CA ALA A 216 -14.90 -4.83 -10.11
C ALA A 216 -15.92 -4.63 -11.24
N ARG A 217 -15.75 -3.61 -12.10
CA ARG A 217 -16.60 -3.42 -13.28
C ARG A 217 -16.45 -4.56 -14.28
N ALA A 218 -15.22 -4.99 -14.57
CA ALA A 218 -14.97 -6.11 -15.48
C ALA A 218 -15.58 -7.42 -14.95
N VAL A 219 -15.58 -7.65 -13.65
CA VAL A 219 -16.23 -8.82 -13.02
C VAL A 219 -17.75 -8.81 -13.25
N GLU A 220 -18.40 -7.63 -13.13
CA GLU A 220 -19.84 -7.52 -13.41
C GLU A 220 -20.15 -7.71 -14.90
N GLU A 221 -19.30 -7.21 -15.80
CA GLU A 221 -19.44 -7.44 -17.25
C GLU A 221 -19.28 -8.93 -17.59
N LEU A 222 -18.26 -9.61 -17.05
CA LEU A 222 -18.05 -11.04 -17.22
C LEU A 222 -19.26 -11.87 -16.74
N LYS A 223 -19.89 -11.47 -15.64
CA LYS A 223 -21.10 -12.11 -15.12
C LYS A 223 -22.27 -12.02 -16.10
N ASN A 224 -22.42 -10.87 -16.82
CA ASN A 224 -23.43 -10.74 -17.86
C ASN A 224 -23.16 -11.66 -19.05
N ASP A 225 -21.88 -12.00 -19.31
CA ASP A 225 -21.44 -12.96 -20.32
C ASP A 225 -21.49 -14.42 -19.83
N GLY A 226 -21.99 -14.68 -18.60
CA GLY A 226 -22.12 -16.01 -18.01
C GLY A 226 -20.81 -16.53 -17.41
N ILE A 227 -19.79 -15.69 -17.21
CA ILE A 227 -18.50 -16.05 -16.63
C ILE A 227 -18.47 -15.63 -15.15
N SER A 228 -18.27 -16.59 -14.24
CA SER A 228 -18.21 -16.37 -12.79
C SER A 228 -16.75 -16.16 -12.36
N ALA A 229 -16.35 -14.90 -12.24
CA ALA A 229 -14.99 -14.50 -11.82
C ALA A 229 -14.89 -14.36 -10.30
N GLU A 230 -13.84 -14.95 -9.71
CA GLU A 230 -13.45 -14.72 -8.32
C GLU A 230 -12.42 -13.61 -8.28
N PHE A 231 -12.74 -12.50 -7.60
CA PHE A 231 -11.82 -11.37 -7.47
C PHE A 231 -11.21 -11.34 -6.08
N ILE A 232 -9.88 -11.44 -6.03
CA ILE A 232 -9.07 -11.40 -4.81
C ILE A 232 -8.18 -10.17 -4.83
N ASP A 233 -8.32 -9.34 -3.81
CA ASP A 233 -7.45 -8.21 -3.52
C ASP A 233 -6.45 -8.64 -2.43
N PRO A 234 -5.16 -8.71 -2.74
CA PRO A 234 -4.14 -9.16 -1.79
C PRO A 234 -3.96 -8.22 -0.61
N ARG A 235 -4.26 -6.92 -0.72
CA ARG A 235 -4.05 -5.86 0.29
C ARG A 235 -2.62 -5.76 0.83
N THR A 236 -1.85 -6.85 0.75
CA THR A 236 -0.45 -6.97 1.16
C THR A 236 0.36 -7.53 0.00
N LEU A 237 1.45 -6.86 -0.36
CA LEU A 237 2.36 -7.26 -1.42
C LEU A 237 3.64 -7.93 -0.88
N ALA A 238 3.97 -7.66 0.38
CA ALA A 238 5.01 -8.34 1.14
C ALA A 238 4.67 -8.31 2.65
N PRO A 239 4.79 -9.43 3.38
CA PRO A 239 5.04 -10.79 2.87
C PRO A 239 3.80 -11.42 2.20
N LEU A 240 4.02 -12.30 1.24
CA LEU A 240 2.93 -12.99 0.51
C LEU A 240 2.48 -14.30 1.17
N GLU A 241 3.16 -14.76 2.20
CA GLU A 241 2.92 -16.07 2.84
C GLU A 241 1.48 -16.24 3.33
N GLY A 242 0.87 -15.20 3.87
CA GLY A 242 -0.54 -15.22 4.30
C GLY A 242 -1.54 -15.02 3.15
N VAL A 243 -1.10 -14.40 2.05
CA VAL A 243 -1.94 -14.08 0.89
C VAL A 243 -2.07 -15.29 -0.05
N MET A 244 -0.97 -15.99 -0.31
CA MET A 244 -0.89 -17.05 -1.31
C MET A 244 -1.86 -18.21 -1.10
N PRO A 245 -2.14 -18.70 0.13
CA PRO A 245 -3.07 -19.79 0.32
C PRO A 245 -4.45 -19.54 -0.30
N THR A 246 -5.02 -18.34 -0.11
CA THR A 246 -6.31 -17.97 -0.68
C THR A 246 -6.27 -17.95 -2.21
N ILE A 247 -5.22 -17.38 -2.80
CA ILE A 247 -5.06 -17.32 -4.26
C ILE A 247 -4.89 -18.74 -4.85
N ILE A 248 -4.06 -19.58 -4.22
CA ILE A 248 -3.81 -20.95 -4.67
C ILE A 248 -5.10 -21.78 -4.63
N GLU A 249 -5.87 -21.71 -3.55
CA GLU A 249 -7.15 -22.45 -3.45
C GLU A 249 -8.16 -21.97 -4.51
N SER A 250 -8.24 -20.69 -4.76
CA SER A 250 -9.06 -20.13 -5.83
C SER A 250 -8.63 -20.69 -7.21
N VAL A 251 -7.33 -20.67 -7.50
CA VAL A 251 -6.84 -21.15 -8.81
C VAL A 251 -6.96 -22.68 -8.94
N LYS A 252 -6.86 -23.47 -7.87
CA LYS A 252 -7.21 -24.90 -7.89
C LYS A 252 -8.66 -25.12 -8.32
N LYS A 253 -9.58 -24.27 -7.87
CA LYS A 253 -11.01 -24.31 -8.23
C LYS A 253 -11.26 -23.89 -9.68
N THR A 254 -10.64 -22.79 -10.11
CA THR A 254 -10.93 -22.14 -11.41
C THR A 254 -10.05 -22.61 -12.57
N GLY A 255 -8.85 -23.11 -12.28
CA GLY A 255 -7.84 -23.50 -13.29
C GLY A 255 -7.26 -22.33 -14.08
N ARG A 256 -7.60 -21.08 -13.77
CA ARG A 256 -7.20 -19.89 -14.53
C ARG A 256 -6.90 -18.74 -13.59
N LEU A 257 -5.79 -18.04 -13.85
CA LEU A 257 -5.39 -16.84 -13.11
C LEU A 257 -5.11 -15.70 -14.07
N LEU A 258 -5.85 -14.60 -13.91
CA LEU A 258 -5.55 -13.29 -14.47
C LEU A 258 -5.03 -12.40 -13.34
N THR A 259 -3.91 -11.73 -13.56
CA THR A 259 -3.41 -10.71 -12.63
C THR A 259 -3.42 -9.34 -13.27
N SER A 260 -3.70 -8.30 -12.51
CA SER A 260 -3.69 -6.90 -12.95
C SER A 260 -2.79 -6.07 -12.04
N ASP A 261 -1.82 -5.39 -12.64
CA ASP A 261 -0.79 -4.61 -11.98
C ASP A 261 -0.59 -3.28 -12.73
N GLU A 262 -0.44 -2.18 -12.04
CA GLU A 262 -0.15 -0.90 -12.67
C GLU A 262 1.35 -0.73 -13.00
N GLY A 263 2.21 -1.57 -12.46
CA GLY A 263 3.64 -1.57 -12.74
C GLY A 263 3.98 -2.05 -14.14
N SER A 264 5.25 -1.88 -14.51
CA SER A 264 5.81 -2.40 -15.77
C SER A 264 5.67 -3.92 -15.84
N TYR A 265 5.55 -4.45 -17.06
CA TYR A 265 5.37 -5.89 -17.29
C TYR A 265 6.51 -6.74 -16.68
N THR A 266 7.75 -6.22 -16.75
CA THR A 266 8.92 -6.86 -16.17
C THR A 266 9.02 -6.55 -14.66
N PHE A 267 9.15 -7.59 -13.83
CA PHE A 267 9.28 -7.52 -12.38
C PHE A 267 8.12 -6.89 -11.59
N CYS A 268 6.90 -6.84 -12.16
CA CYS A 268 5.72 -6.47 -11.38
C CYS A 268 5.42 -7.50 -10.26
N ASN A 269 4.73 -7.08 -9.21
CA ASN A 269 4.33 -7.99 -8.11
C ASN A 269 3.52 -9.18 -8.59
N CYS A 270 2.71 -8.98 -9.62
CA CYS A 270 1.93 -10.04 -10.26
C CYS A 270 2.76 -11.17 -10.86
N ALA A 271 4.01 -10.91 -11.25
CA ALA A 271 4.92 -11.95 -11.73
C ALA A 271 5.28 -12.95 -10.63
N GLU A 272 5.53 -12.48 -9.42
CA GLU A 272 5.80 -13.33 -8.26
C GLU A 272 4.58 -14.15 -7.85
N ILE A 273 3.39 -13.54 -7.84
CA ILE A 273 2.14 -14.25 -7.55
C ILE A 273 1.93 -15.39 -8.54
N ILE A 274 2.11 -15.13 -9.85
CA ILE A 274 1.97 -16.17 -10.88
C ILE A 274 3.02 -17.27 -10.70
N ALA A 275 4.28 -16.92 -10.41
CA ALA A 275 5.34 -17.92 -10.20
C ALA A 275 4.97 -18.88 -9.06
N ARG A 276 4.58 -18.38 -7.90
CA ARG A 276 4.17 -19.18 -6.74
C ARG A 276 2.92 -20.04 -7.02
N VAL A 277 1.94 -19.50 -7.77
CA VAL A 277 0.77 -20.27 -8.17
C VAL A 277 1.15 -21.36 -9.18
N ALA A 278 2.04 -21.08 -10.14
CA ALA A 278 2.48 -22.06 -11.13
C ALA A 278 3.20 -23.27 -10.49
N GLU A 279 3.99 -23.02 -9.44
CA GLU A 279 4.62 -24.08 -8.64
C GLU A 279 3.59 -24.92 -7.88
N ALA A 280 2.51 -24.31 -7.36
CA ALA A 280 1.52 -24.96 -6.51
C ALA A 280 0.37 -25.62 -7.30
N VAL A 281 0.06 -25.14 -8.52
CA VAL A 281 -1.08 -25.59 -9.36
C VAL A 281 -0.60 -25.85 -10.79
N PRO A 282 0.13 -26.94 -11.02
CA PRO A 282 0.60 -27.31 -12.36
C PRO A 282 -0.55 -27.43 -13.36
N GLY A 283 -0.41 -26.85 -14.55
CA GLY A 283 -1.40 -26.89 -15.63
C GLY A 283 -2.45 -25.77 -15.59
N ALA A 284 -2.47 -24.91 -14.58
CA ALA A 284 -3.29 -23.70 -14.59
C ALA A 284 -2.87 -22.77 -15.74
N LYS A 285 -3.82 -21.96 -16.24
CA LYS A 285 -3.58 -20.98 -17.31
C LYS A 285 -3.37 -19.62 -16.70
N PHE A 286 -2.39 -18.88 -17.21
CA PHE A 286 -1.98 -17.57 -16.66
C PHE A 286 -2.03 -16.46 -17.70
N LYS A 287 -2.43 -15.26 -17.27
CA LYS A 287 -2.30 -14.02 -18.02
C LYS A 287 -1.98 -12.89 -17.06
N ARG A 288 -1.04 -12.01 -17.46
CA ARG A 288 -0.77 -10.74 -16.79
C ARG A 288 -1.33 -9.59 -17.60
N LEU A 289 -1.94 -8.64 -16.92
CA LEU A 289 -2.20 -7.30 -17.41
C LEU A 289 -1.28 -6.37 -16.63
N ALA A 290 -0.37 -5.69 -17.32
CA ALA A 290 0.58 -4.76 -16.75
C ALA A 290 0.97 -3.74 -17.81
N PHE A 291 1.60 -2.64 -17.40
CA PHE A 291 2.08 -1.66 -18.37
C PHE A 291 3.21 -2.22 -19.25
N PRO A 292 3.37 -1.71 -20.46
CA PRO A 292 4.56 -1.96 -21.27
C PRO A 292 5.83 -1.55 -20.49
N ASP A 293 6.96 -2.21 -20.80
CA ASP A 293 8.26 -1.85 -20.23
C ASP A 293 8.75 -0.53 -20.87
N ALA A 294 8.10 0.56 -20.46
CA ALA A 294 8.38 1.91 -20.89
C ALA A 294 8.20 2.86 -19.70
N PRO A 295 8.98 3.94 -19.60
CA PRO A 295 8.76 4.95 -18.58
C PRO A 295 7.33 5.51 -18.63
N ALA A 296 6.76 5.81 -17.46
CA ALA A 296 5.45 6.43 -17.41
C ALA A 296 5.48 7.78 -18.13
N PRO A 297 4.51 8.06 -19.05
CA PRO A 297 4.50 9.29 -19.79
C PRO A 297 4.14 10.47 -18.90
N GLY A 298 4.80 11.61 -19.14
CA GLY A 298 4.51 12.87 -18.45
C GLY A 298 3.35 13.67 -19.06
N ALA A 299 2.91 13.33 -20.26
CA ALA A 299 1.83 14.00 -20.96
C ALA A 299 0.50 13.27 -20.79
N PRO A 300 -0.59 13.98 -20.41
CA PRO A 300 -1.90 13.34 -20.18
C PRO A 300 -2.43 12.58 -21.40
N GLU A 301 -2.10 13.02 -22.61
CA GLU A 301 -2.54 12.41 -23.87
C GLU A 301 -1.88 11.05 -24.14
N MET A 302 -0.85 10.71 -23.38
CA MET A 302 -0.10 9.45 -23.50
C MET A 302 -0.45 8.45 -22.39
N LEU A 303 -1.23 8.88 -21.41
CA LEU A 303 -1.75 8.04 -20.34
C LEU A 303 -3.06 7.37 -20.77
#